data_9ba2d5189240082187d3021505829dee
#
_entry.id   9ba2d5189240082187d3021505829dee
#
_cell.length_a   1.000
_cell.length_b   1.000
_cell.length_c   1.000
_cell.angle_alpha   90.00
_cell.angle_beta   90.00
_cell.angle_gamma   90.00
#
_symmetry.space_group_name_H-M   'P 1'
#
loop_
_entity.id
_entity.type
_entity.pdbx_description
1 polymer ?
#
loop_
_entity_poly.entity_id
_entity_poly.type
_entity_poly.pdbx_seq_one_letter_code
_entity_poly.pdbx_strand_id
1 'polypeptide(L)'
;MRIAIHHRLSITPPPGTVHALMQLLLTPQSGVGQKVESWTVDMPGLDSAARFTDAYGNIMHLVNQSRPEGEIVVTVDGVVETLDKHGVLGRVGGEPVPGLFKRKTSSTQGSEEIFGRFKGSINNRLEVLHGLMAAVGEALIPQEVEDAAAPPNGGSEAAQSMSAAGMTQSIGGVTQSMGESLTEVTESEGASIKSLPLASEFAHQFIGAARALNIPARYVTGYLADDEGGSTALHAWAEAFDDRLGWIGFDPMLQLCPTEQHVRLAAGLDAHTTQPLRAVPLGDGVRVLGFSVAPAT
;
A
#
# COMPACT_ATOMS: atom_id res chain seq x y z
N MET A 1 12.95 9.18 -12.90
CA MET A 1 12.77 10.15 -11.78
C MET A 1 13.75 9.80 -10.66
N ARG A 2 14.28 10.78 -9.90
CA ARG A 2 15.05 10.50 -8.67
C ARG A 2 14.18 10.77 -7.47
N ILE A 3 14.12 9.85 -6.52
CA ILE A 3 13.22 9.91 -5.36
C ILE A 3 14.06 9.80 -4.10
N ALA A 4 13.96 10.79 -3.22
CA ALA A 4 14.52 10.76 -1.87
C ALA A 4 13.49 10.17 -0.90
N ILE A 5 13.96 9.27 -0.05
CA ILE A 5 13.13 8.55 0.91
C ILE A 5 13.74 8.72 2.28
N HIS A 6 12.90 9.14 3.24
CA HIS A 6 13.20 9.15 4.66
C HIS A 6 12.07 8.44 5.40
N HIS A 7 12.38 7.37 6.16
CA HIS A 7 11.39 6.57 6.85
C HIS A 7 11.92 6.16 8.21
N ARG A 8 11.25 6.58 9.29
CA ARG A 8 11.60 6.24 10.67
C ARG A 8 10.50 5.41 11.31
N LEU A 9 10.92 4.28 11.85
CA LEU A 9 10.06 3.33 12.57
C LEU A 9 10.57 3.15 13.97
N SER A 10 9.68 2.79 14.90
CA SER A 10 10.08 2.36 16.23
C SER A 10 9.28 1.17 16.72
N ILE A 11 9.90 0.42 17.61
CA ILE A 11 9.24 -0.59 18.42
C ILE A 11 9.69 -0.46 19.87
N THR A 12 8.80 -0.79 20.80
CA THR A 12 9.12 -0.85 22.23
C THR A 12 8.87 -2.28 22.72
N PRO A 13 9.92 -3.11 22.88
CA PRO A 13 9.76 -4.44 23.42
C PRO A 13 9.18 -4.40 24.84
N PRO A 14 8.42 -5.41 25.26
CA PRO A 14 7.89 -5.48 26.63
C PRO A 14 8.99 -5.37 27.69
N PRO A 15 8.72 -4.77 28.85
CA PRO A 15 9.67 -4.72 29.96
C PRO A 15 10.16 -6.10 30.35
N GLY A 16 11.46 -6.24 30.61
CA GLY A 16 12.07 -7.52 30.99
C GLY A 16 12.36 -8.47 29.83
N THR A 17 12.18 -8.02 28.57
CA THR A 17 12.58 -8.80 27.39
C THR A 17 14.07 -9.11 27.43
N VAL A 18 14.44 -10.40 27.42
CA VAL A 18 15.83 -10.83 27.39
C VAL A 18 16.42 -10.77 25.99
N HIS A 19 15.64 -11.13 24.99
CA HIS A 19 15.99 -11.05 23.58
C HIS A 19 14.82 -10.52 22.76
N ALA A 20 15.08 -9.54 21.91
CA ALA A 20 14.16 -9.10 20.86
C ALA A 20 14.73 -9.47 19.51
N LEU A 21 14.07 -10.38 18.81
CA LEU A 21 14.46 -10.79 17.47
C LEU A 21 13.66 -9.96 16.47
N MET A 22 14.36 -9.26 15.59
CA MET A 22 13.76 -8.38 14.58
C MET A 22 14.15 -8.80 13.17
N GLN A 23 13.16 -8.83 12.29
CA GLN A 23 13.30 -9.08 10.87
C GLN A 23 13.01 -7.78 10.13
N LEU A 24 13.96 -7.33 9.29
CA LEU A 24 13.84 -6.13 8.51
C LEU A 24 13.83 -6.46 7.01
N LEU A 25 12.81 -5.96 6.31
CA LEU A 25 12.67 -5.94 4.86
C LEU A 25 12.68 -4.48 4.39
N LEU A 26 13.75 -3.76 4.71
CA LEU A 26 13.87 -2.31 4.50
C LEU A 26 14.98 -1.96 3.51
N THR A 27 15.47 -2.92 2.74
CA THR A 27 16.54 -2.71 1.75
C THR A 27 16.03 -3.04 0.35
N PRO A 28 15.72 -2.03 -0.47
CA PRO A 28 15.30 -2.25 -1.85
C PRO A 28 16.45 -2.80 -2.69
N GLN A 29 16.10 -3.45 -3.79
CA GLN A 29 17.08 -3.95 -4.75
C GLN A 29 17.00 -3.15 -6.05
N SER A 30 18.15 -2.92 -6.67
CA SER A 30 18.19 -2.43 -8.05
C SER A 30 17.70 -3.53 -9.00
N GLY A 31 16.97 -3.11 -10.04
CA GLY A 31 16.37 -4.04 -11.01
C GLY A 31 15.80 -3.30 -12.21
N VAL A 32 14.88 -3.93 -12.90
CA VAL A 32 14.18 -3.32 -14.04
C VAL A 32 13.28 -2.20 -13.52
N GLY A 33 13.52 -0.98 -13.96
CA GLY A 33 12.71 0.18 -13.59
C GLY A 33 13.17 0.93 -12.35
N GLN A 34 14.10 0.38 -11.55
CA GLN A 34 14.67 1.14 -10.43
C GLN A 34 16.17 0.84 -10.22
N LYS A 35 16.91 1.85 -9.81
CA LYS A 35 18.32 1.79 -9.43
C LYS A 35 18.51 2.48 -8.09
N VAL A 36 19.00 1.75 -7.11
CA VAL A 36 19.34 2.30 -5.80
C VAL A 36 20.66 3.04 -5.93
N GLU A 37 20.64 4.37 -5.77
CA GLU A 37 21.85 5.21 -5.82
C GLU A 37 22.55 5.25 -4.46
N SER A 38 21.77 5.46 -3.40
CA SER A 38 22.24 5.41 -2.02
C SER A 38 21.15 4.83 -1.14
N TRP A 39 21.52 4.06 -0.12
CA TRP A 39 20.56 3.51 0.81
C TRP A 39 21.22 3.15 2.13
N THR A 40 20.72 3.70 3.21
CA THR A 40 21.19 3.44 4.55
C THR A 40 20.00 2.99 5.42
N VAL A 41 20.20 1.93 6.16
CA VAL A 41 19.32 1.52 7.25
C VAL A 41 20.16 1.62 8.52
N ASP A 42 19.72 2.46 9.44
CA ASP A 42 20.42 2.66 10.73
C ASP A 42 19.53 2.17 11.87
N MET A 43 20.08 1.29 12.68
CA MET A 43 19.50 0.82 13.93
C MET A 43 20.56 0.14 14.81
N PRO A 44 20.38 0.14 16.14
CA PRO A 44 21.29 -0.58 17.04
C PRO A 44 21.41 -2.07 16.64
N GLY A 45 22.66 -2.55 16.51
CA GLY A 45 22.96 -3.96 16.24
C GLY A 45 22.82 -4.44 14.79
N LEU A 46 22.51 -3.55 13.85
CA LEU A 46 22.40 -3.91 12.43
C LEU A 46 23.73 -4.38 11.83
N ASP A 47 24.87 -3.77 12.24
CA ASP A 47 26.21 -4.13 11.75
C ASP A 47 26.58 -5.59 12.02
N SER A 48 26.03 -6.17 13.08
CA SER A 48 26.22 -7.59 13.45
C SER A 48 25.10 -8.50 12.99
N ALA A 49 24.08 -7.96 12.28
CA ALA A 49 22.94 -8.72 11.84
C ALA A 49 23.26 -9.73 10.74
N ALA A 50 22.58 -10.87 10.76
CA ALA A 50 22.60 -11.77 9.63
C ALA A 50 21.85 -11.13 8.46
N ARG A 51 22.53 -11.04 7.29
CA ARG A 51 21.94 -10.56 6.03
C ARG A 51 21.87 -11.69 5.03
N PHE A 52 20.69 -11.91 4.46
CA PHE A 52 20.46 -12.98 3.48
C PHE A 52 19.29 -12.62 2.55
N THR A 53 19.11 -13.44 1.52
CA THR A 53 17.95 -13.34 0.62
C THR A 53 16.87 -14.32 1.08
N ASP A 54 15.65 -13.83 1.25
CA ASP A 54 14.52 -14.66 1.66
C ASP A 54 13.98 -15.52 0.50
N ALA A 55 12.95 -16.32 0.78
CA ALA A 55 12.31 -17.20 -0.20
C ALA A 55 11.61 -16.46 -1.34
N TYR A 56 11.36 -15.16 -1.18
CA TYR A 56 10.70 -14.30 -2.18
C TYR A 56 11.68 -13.43 -2.96
N GLY A 57 12.98 -13.54 -2.66
CA GLY A 57 14.03 -12.78 -3.30
C GLY A 57 14.38 -11.46 -2.62
N ASN A 58 13.79 -11.11 -1.47
CA ASN A 58 14.07 -9.87 -0.78
C ASN A 58 15.36 -9.93 0.04
N ILE A 59 16.04 -8.78 0.18
CA ILE A 59 17.13 -8.65 1.16
C ILE A 59 16.52 -8.53 2.55
N MET A 60 16.88 -9.48 3.42
CA MET A 60 16.41 -9.56 4.79
C MET A 60 17.57 -9.39 5.77
N HIS A 61 17.37 -8.61 6.82
CA HIS A 61 18.26 -8.56 7.97
C HIS A 61 17.55 -9.17 9.19
N LEU A 62 18.28 -10.00 9.93
CA LEU A 62 17.82 -10.59 11.17
C LEU A 62 18.69 -10.07 12.31
N VAL A 63 18.11 -9.23 13.16
CA VAL A 63 18.78 -8.55 14.26
C VAL A 63 18.32 -9.14 15.56
N ASN A 64 19.25 -9.46 16.47
CA ASN A 64 18.96 -9.86 17.85
C ASN A 64 19.45 -8.78 18.80
N GLN A 65 18.53 -8.17 19.52
CA GLN A 65 18.83 -7.26 20.61
C GLN A 65 18.76 -7.98 21.94
N SER A 66 19.90 -8.04 22.66
CA SER A 66 19.96 -8.60 24.01
C SER A 66 19.61 -7.53 25.03
N ARG A 67 18.62 -7.82 25.89
CA ARG A 67 18.13 -6.94 26.94
C ARG A 67 17.87 -5.52 26.44
N PRO A 68 16.97 -5.39 25.43
CA PRO A 68 16.67 -4.06 24.90
C PRO A 68 16.08 -3.17 26.00
N GLU A 69 16.57 -1.96 26.08
CA GLU A 69 16.05 -0.94 27.02
C GLU A 69 15.31 0.13 26.23
N GLY A 70 14.00 0.25 26.49
CA GLY A 70 13.17 1.29 25.90
C GLY A 70 12.87 1.08 24.40
N GLU A 71 12.73 2.19 23.72
CA GLU A 71 12.37 2.26 22.30
C GLU A 71 13.57 1.97 21.38
N ILE A 72 13.37 1.10 20.42
CA ILE A 72 14.33 0.80 19.35
C ILE A 72 13.88 1.53 18.10
N VAL A 73 14.70 2.44 17.59
CA VAL A 73 14.41 3.23 16.40
C VAL A 73 15.15 2.64 15.20
N VAL A 74 14.47 2.54 14.07
CA VAL A 74 15.01 2.17 12.77
C VAL A 74 14.84 3.37 11.86
N THR A 75 15.93 3.86 11.27
CA THR A 75 15.93 4.98 10.33
C THR A 75 16.38 4.49 8.96
N VAL A 76 15.64 4.84 7.94
CA VAL A 76 15.97 4.58 6.54
C VAL A 76 16.12 5.89 5.82
N ASP A 77 17.25 6.06 5.14
CA ASP A 77 17.55 7.18 4.27
C ASP A 77 18.09 6.68 2.94
N GLY A 78 17.55 7.17 1.83
CA GLY A 78 18.01 6.72 0.54
C GLY A 78 17.54 7.55 -0.64
N VAL A 79 18.21 7.33 -1.77
CA VAL A 79 17.83 7.88 -3.08
C VAL A 79 17.75 6.75 -4.08
N VAL A 80 16.64 6.69 -4.79
CA VAL A 80 16.38 5.71 -5.83
C VAL A 80 16.07 6.43 -7.13
N GLU A 81 16.79 6.08 -8.19
CA GLU A 81 16.45 6.47 -9.56
C GLU A 81 15.42 5.48 -10.12
N THR A 82 14.32 5.98 -10.60
CA THR A 82 13.23 5.19 -11.19
C THR A 82 13.03 5.55 -12.65
N LEU A 83 12.60 4.57 -13.42
CA LEU A 83 12.30 4.70 -14.84
C LEU A 83 10.95 4.06 -15.14
N ASP A 84 10.06 4.79 -15.76
CA ASP A 84 8.79 4.23 -16.22
C ASP A 84 9.03 3.13 -17.26
N LYS A 85 8.50 1.96 -16.97
CA LYS A 85 8.51 0.76 -17.83
C LYS A 85 7.09 0.30 -18.19
N HIS A 86 6.11 1.18 -18.00
CA HIS A 86 4.69 0.86 -18.19
C HIS A 86 4.27 -0.40 -17.41
N GLY A 87 4.82 -0.55 -16.21
CA GLY A 87 4.60 -1.69 -15.33
C GLY A 87 5.33 -2.98 -15.72
N VAL A 88 6.00 -3.07 -16.88
CA VAL A 88 6.64 -4.31 -17.33
C VAL A 88 8.02 -4.49 -16.69
N LEU A 89 8.13 -5.51 -15.84
CA LEU A 89 9.37 -5.90 -15.16
C LEU A 89 10.11 -7.03 -15.92
N GLY A 90 9.38 -7.79 -16.72
CA GLY A 90 9.95 -8.88 -17.51
C GLY A 90 10.30 -10.13 -16.68
N ARG A 91 11.26 -10.89 -17.17
CA ARG A 91 11.81 -12.07 -16.49
C ARG A 91 13.19 -11.70 -15.96
N VAL A 92 13.29 -11.67 -14.63
CA VAL A 92 14.56 -11.35 -13.95
C VAL A 92 15.24 -12.65 -13.54
N GLY A 93 16.52 -12.80 -13.89
CA GLY A 93 17.31 -13.96 -13.48
C GLY A 93 17.52 -13.99 -11.97
N GLY A 94 17.50 -15.17 -11.38
CA GLY A 94 17.69 -15.34 -9.93
C GLY A 94 16.44 -15.09 -9.06
N GLU A 95 15.32 -14.65 -9.66
CA GLU A 95 14.05 -14.56 -8.94
C GLU A 95 13.42 -15.93 -8.66
N PRO A 96 12.60 -16.04 -7.61
CA PRO A 96 11.84 -17.25 -7.31
C PRO A 96 10.93 -17.64 -8.48
N VAL A 97 10.73 -18.95 -8.65
CA VAL A 97 9.86 -19.47 -9.72
C VAL A 97 8.44 -18.91 -9.59
N PRO A 98 7.80 -18.46 -10.70
CA PRO A 98 6.46 -17.86 -10.62
C PRO A 98 5.42 -18.77 -9.96
N GLY A 99 5.57 -20.10 -10.06
CA GLY A 99 4.68 -21.06 -9.41
C GLY A 99 4.54 -20.93 -7.90
N LEU A 100 5.57 -20.40 -7.20
CA LEU A 100 5.51 -20.09 -5.77
C LEU A 100 4.37 -19.11 -5.44
N PHE A 101 4.14 -18.14 -6.33
CA PHE A 101 3.17 -17.06 -6.14
C PHE A 101 1.74 -17.42 -6.57
N LYS A 102 1.45 -18.70 -6.82
CA LYS A 102 0.09 -19.22 -6.92
C LYS A 102 -0.51 -19.62 -5.58
N ARG A 103 0.32 -19.66 -4.51
CA ARG A 103 -0.11 -20.04 -3.17
C ARG A 103 -1.06 -18.98 -2.59
N LYS A 104 -2.26 -19.40 -2.21
CA LYS A 104 -3.24 -18.56 -1.52
C LYS A 104 -2.88 -18.40 -0.05
N THR A 105 -3.18 -17.24 0.51
CA THR A 105 -3.10 -16.95 1.95
C THR A 105 -4.49 -16.55 2.45
N SER A 106 -4.65 -16.35 3.76
CA SER A 106 -5.91 -15.88 4.34
C SER A 106 -6.36 -14.54 3.74
N SER A 107 -5.40 -13.65 3.43
CA SER A 107 -5.69 -12.33 2.86
C SER A 107 -5.94 -12.34 1.35
N THR A 108 -5.59 -13.43 0.64
CA THR A 108 -5.65 -13.52 -0.83
C THR A 108 -6.54 -14.66 -1.30
N GLN A 109 -7.77 -14.74 -0.78
CA GLN A 109 -8.73 -15.80 -1.16
C GLN A 109 -9.36 -15.57 -2.53
N GLY A 110 -9.53 -14.32 -2.93
CA GLY A 110 -10.22 -13.91 -4.17
C GLY A 110 -11.74 -14.02 -4.03
N SER A 111 -12.46 -13.01 -4.53
CA SER A 111 -13.92 -13.01 -4.62
C SER A 111 -14.38 -13.53 -5.97
N GLU A 112 -15.34 -14.47 -5.96
CA GLU A 112 -15.98 -14.98 -7.18
C GLU A 112 -16.64 -13.86 -8.00
N GLU A 113 -17.15 -12.83 -7.35
CA GLU A 113 -17.74 -11.66 -7.99
C GLU A 113 -16.74 -10.92 -8.86
N ILE A 114 -15.46 -10.89 -8.43
CA ILE A 114 -14.37 -10.20 -9.15
C ILE A 114 -13.86 -11.07 -10.29
N PHE A 115 -13.50 -12.34 -10.04
CA PHE A 115 -12.82 -13.15 -11.04
C PHE A 115 -13.75 -14.04 -11.88
N GLY A 116 -15.00 -14.25 -11.47
CA GLY A 116 -15.90 -15.22 -12.09
C GLY A 116 -16.13 -14.98 -13.59
N ARG A 117 -16.27 -13.71 -13.99
CA ARG A 117 -16.48 -13.30 -15.38
C ARG A 117 -15.28 -13.59 -16.31
N PHE A 118 -14.11 -13.85 -15.74
CA PHE A 118 -12.88 -14.11 -16.49
C PHE A 118 -12.53 -15.60 -16.62
N LYS A 119 -13.35 -16.49 -16.01
CA LYS A 119 -13.16 -17.93 -16.16
C LYS A 119 -13.27 -18.35 -17.62
N GLY A 120 -12.26 -19.07 -18.11
CA GLY A 120 -12.20 -19.52 -19.52
C GLY A 120 -11.60 -18.52 -20.51
N SER A 121 -11.34 -17.27 -20.13
CA SER A 121 -10.78 -16.23 -21.01
C SER A 121 -9.24 -16.17 -21.00
N ILE A 122 -8.57 -17.24 -20.60
CA ILE A 122 -7.12 -17.27 -20.29
C ILE A 122 -6.22 -17.06 -21.54
N ASN A 123 -6.76 -17.12 -22.75
CA ASN A 123 -5.98 -16.97 -23.98
C ASN A 123 -5.38 -15.56 -24.16
N ASN A 124 -5.96 -14.53 -23.53
CA ASN A 124 -5.41 -13.18 -23.48
C ASN A 124 -5.19 -12.78 -22.03
N ARG A 125 -4.13 -13.30 -21.39
CA ARG A 125 -3.84 -13.10 -19.97
C ARG A 125 -3.69 -11.62 -19.61
N LEU A 126 -3.05 -10.82 -20.45
CA LEU A 126 -2.87 -9.39 -20.21
C LEU A 126 -4.21 -8.65 -20.11
N GLU A 127 -5.13 -8.93 -21.04
CA GLU A 127 -6.48 -8.34 -21.00
C GLU A 127 -7.26 -8.77 -19.75
N VAL A 128 -7.15 -10.06 -19.37
CA VAL A 128 -7.73 -10.55 -18.11
C VAL A 128 -7.18 -9.81 -16.89
N LEU A 129 -5.87 -9.57 -16.83
CA LEU A 129 -5.25 -8.86 -15.71
C LEU A 129 -5.71 -7.40 -15.63
N HIS A 130 -5.79 -6.68 -16.74
CA HIS A 130 -6.37 -5.33 -16.76
C HIS A 130 -7.85 -5.34 -16.38
N GLY A 131 -8.61 -6.31 -16.86
CA GLY A 131 -10.00 -6.49 -16.47
C GLY A 131 -10.19 -6.78 -14.98
N LEU A 132 -9.29 -7.58 -14.37
CA LEU A 132 -9.28 -7.81 -12.92
C LEU A 132 -8.97 -6.54 -12.16
N MET A 133 -8.04 -5.72 -12.63
CA MET A 133 -7.71 -4.43 -11.99
C MET A 133 -8.93 -3.52 -11.97
N ALA A 134 -9.63 -3.37 -13.09
CA ALA A 134 -10.87 -2.60 -13.18
C ALA A 134 -11.96 -3.16 -12.27
N ALA A 135 -12.17 -4.49 -12.25
CA ALA A 135 -13.17 -5.14 -11.42
C ALA A 135 -12.91 -4.95 -9.91
N VAL A 136 -11.66 -4.91 -9.49
CA VAL A 136 -11.28 -4.61 -8.10
C VAL A 136 -11.61 -3.16 -7.75
N GLY A 137 -11.31 -2.22 -8.66
CA GLY A 137 -11.69 -0.81 -8.49
C GLY A 137 -13.20 -0.65 -8.35
N GLU A 138 -13.99 -1.24 -9.25
CA GLU A 138 -15.46 -1.24 -9.21
C GLU A 138 -16.02 -1.79 -7.87
N ALA A 139 -15.38 -2.84 -7.33
CA ALA A 139 -15.85 -3.51 -6.12
C ALA A 139 -15.50 -2.76 -4.82
N LEU A 140 -14.37 -2.05 -4.78
CA LEU A 140 -13.84 -1.45 -3.54
C LEU A 140 -13.96 0.07 -3.49
N ILE A 141 -13.99 0.76 -4.62
CA ILE A 141 -14.21 2.21 -4.63
C ILE A 141 -15.70 2.44 -4.37
N PRO A 142 -16.07 3.18 -3.29
CA PRO A 142 -17.47 3.50 -3.05
C PRO A 142 -18.02 4.26 -4.27
N GLN A 143 -19.07 3.74 -4.91
CA GLN A 143 -19.81 4.54 -5.88
C GLN A 143 -20.53 5.61 -5.07
N GLU A 144 -20.24 6.88 -5.34
CA GLU A 144 -21.12 7.96 -4.91
C GLU A 144 -22.49 7.68 -5.54
N VAL A 145 -23.44 7.30 -4.71
CA VAL A 145 -24.84 7.21 -5.13
C VAL A 145 -25.24 8.66 -5.40
N GLU A 146 -25.21 9.08 -6.67
CA GLU A 146 -25.98 10.24 -7.12
C GLU A 146 -27.45 9.89 -6.87
N ASP A 147 -27.92 10.21 -5.68
CA ASP A 147 -29.34 10.36 -5.43
C ASP A 147 -29.82 11.58 -6.22
N ALA A 148 -30.00 11.38 -7.52
CA ALA A 148 -30.79 12.25 -8.36
C ALA A 148 -32.25 12.09 -7.91
N ALA A 149 -32.61 12.81 -6.85
CA ALA A 149 -34.00 13.11 -6.55
C ALA A 149 -34.57 13.85 -7.75
N ALA A 150 -35.28 13.13 -8.62
CA ALA A 150 -36.13 13.72 -9.62
C ALA A 150 -37.14 14.63 -8.91
N PRO A 151 -37.32 15.90 -9.34
CA PRO A 151 -38.33 16.75 -8.75
C PRO A 151 -39.73 16.20 -9.09
N PRO A 152 -40.67 16.16 -8.15
CA PRO A 152 -42.03 15.79 -8.46
C PRO A 152 -42.68 16.91 -9.32
N ASN A 153 -43.04 16.55 -10.55
CA ASN A 153 -43.92 17.35 -11.38
C ASN A 153 -45.30 17.37 -10.74
N GLY A 154 -45.84 18.56 -10.57
CA GLY A 154 -47.30 18.72 -10.48
C GLY A 154 -47.81 19.89 -9.65
N GLY A 155 -48.23 20.95 -10.31
CA GLY A 155 -49.47 21.66 -9.96
C GLY A 155 -49.39 22.96 -9.22
N SER A 156 -49.40 24.03 -9.99
CA SER A 156 -50.28 25.24 -9.95
C SER A 156 -50.60 25.98 -8.64
N GLU A 157 -50.34 27.29 -8.71
CA GLU A 157 -51.09 28.43 -8.14
C GLU A 157 -50.96 28.78 -6.65
N ALA A 158 -50.38 29.85 -6.36
CA ALA A 158 -50.96 31.13 -5.99
C ALA A 158 -49.95 32.06 -5.32
N ALA A 159 -49.93 33.26 -5.82
CA ALA A 159 -49.15 34.41 -5.30
C ALA A 159 -49.59 34.82 -3.89
N GLN A 160 -48.62 35.33 -3.07
CA GLN A 160 -48.74 36.67 -2.44
C GLN A 160 -47.56 36.96 -1.54
N SER A 161 -46.94 38.03 -1.89
CA SER A 161 -46.16 39.05 -1.17
C SER A 161 -46.06 38.95 0.37
N MET A 162 -44.87 39.22 0.93
CA MET A 162 -44.50 40.42 1.69
C MET A 162 -43.13 40.21 2.39
N SER A 163 -42.17 41.01 1.98
CA SER A 163 -41.48 42.08 2.71
C SER A 163 -40.66 41.70 3.98
N ALA A 164 -39.38 41.89 3.80
CA ALA A 164 -38.44 42.70 4.60
C ALA A 164 -37.92 42.22 5.98
N ALA A 165 -36.65 42.49 6.09
CA ALA A 165 -35.78 42.73 7.23
C ALA A 165 -34.99 41.51 7.70
N GLY A 166 -33.71 41.35 7.40
CA GLY A 166 -32.59 42.08 7.98
C GLY A 166 -32.01 41.29 9.12
N MET A 167 -30.85 40.68 8.94
CA MET A 167 -29.74 40.89 9.86
C MET A 167 -28.52 40.06 9.43
N THR A 168 -27.50 40.79 9.07
CA THR A 168 -26.09 40.42 9.01
C THR A 168 -25.62 39.92 10.38
N GLN A 169 -24.92 38.78 10.39
CA GLN A 169 -23.85 38.60 11.34
C GLN A 169 -22.72 37.76 10.71
N SER A 170 -21.63 38.43 10.50
CA SER A 170 -20.29 37.95 10.23
C SER A 170 -19.72 37.37 11.52
N ILE A 171 -19.17 36.18 11.47
CA ILE A 171 -18.09 35.72 12.35
C ILE A 171 -17.23 34.79 11.48
N GLY A 172 -16.02 35.16 11.05
CA GLY A 172 -14.87 35.12 11.87
C GLY A 172 -14.18 33.77 11.63
N GLY A 173 -13.10 33.75 10.79
CA GLY A 173 -12.32 32.59 10.41
C GLY A 173 -11.72 31.83 11.59
N VAL A 174 -11.60 30.53 11.40
CA VAL A 174 -10.57 29.72 12.05
C VAL A 174 -10.07 28.70 11.02
N THR A 175 -8.93 29.02 10.45
CA THR A 175 -8.03 28.01 9.88
C THR A 175 -7.48 27.19 11.04
N GLN A 176 -7.84 25.93 11.11
CA GLN A 176 -7.11 24.96 11.95
C GLN A 176 -6.56 23.85 11.07
N SER A 177 -5.26 23.69 11.20
CA SER A 177 -4.40 22.66 10.66
C SER A 177 -4.97 21.28 10.90
N MET A 178 -5.14 20.50 9.84
CA MET A 178 -5.35 19.05 9.93
C MET A 178 -3.99 18.38 10.10
N GLY A 179 -3.66 18.09 11.32
CA GLY A 179 -2.59 17.20 11.70
C GLY A 179 -2.95 16.63 13.05
N GLU A 180 -3.67 15.51 13.05
CA GLU A 180 -3.72 14.63 14.24
C GLU A 180 -4.37 13.28 13.86
N SER A 181 -3.57 12.25 14.01
CA SER A 181 -3.85 10.91 14.51
C SER A 181 -5.29 10.38 14.40
N LEU A 182 -5.53 9.49 13.45
CA LEU A 182 -6.71 8.60 13.45
C LEU A 182 -6.47 7.38 14.35
N THR A 183 -6.54 7.59 15.68
CA THR A 183 -6.83 6.52 16.64
C THR A 183 -7.53 7.19 17.84
N GLU A 184 -8.80 7.01 17.87
CA GLU A 184 -9.78 7.02 18.96
C GLU A 184 -11.08 7.67 18.47
N VAL A 185 -11.98 6.83 18.00
CA VAL A 185 -13.40 7.21 17.89
C VAL A 185 -14.13 6.43 18.98
N THR A 186 -14.43 7.15 20.05
CA THR A 186 -15.40 6.73 21.07
C THR A 186 -16.75 6.44 20.41
N GLU A 187 -17.33 5.30 20.79
CA GLU A 187 -18.67 4.89 20.41
C GLU A 187 -19.69 5.98 20.79
N SER A 188 -20.33 6.55 19.78
CA SER A 188 -21.67 7.14 19.91
C SER A 188 -22.49 6.76 18.68
N GLU A 189 -23.71 6.34 18.95
CA GLU A 189 -24.69 5.72 18.08
C GLU A 189 -24.86 6.32 16.67
N GLY A 190 -24.86 5.44 15.65
CA GLY A 190 -25.66 5.62 14.42
C GLY A 190 -24.94 6.26 13.24
N ALA A 191 -24.09 5.54 12.62
CA ALA A 191 -23.76 5.35 11.20
C ALA A 191 -22.38 4.72 11.13
N SER A 192 -22.28 3.47 10.73
CA SER A 192 -21.01 2.82 10.48
C SER A 192 -20.32 3.58 9.33
N ILE A 193 -19.41 4.47 9.65
CA ILE A 193 -18.50 5.06 8.67
C ILE A 193 -17.65 3.89 8.18
N LYS A 194 -17.97 3.35 7.00
CA LYS A 194 -17.11 2.39 6.32
C LYS A 194 -15.76 3.11 6.13
N SER A 195 -14.73 2.67 6.85
CA SER A 195 -13.37 3.12 6.59
C SER A 195 -13.03 2.89 5.13
N LEU A 196 -12.40 3.88 4.46
CA LEU A 196 -11.96 3.72 3.09
C LEU A 196 -10.98 2.54 3.00
N PRO A 197 -11.11 1.69 1.98
CA PRO A 197 -10.23 0.55 1.82
C PRO A 197 -8.79 1.01 1.57
N LEU A 198 -7.83 0.32 2.17
CA LEU A 198 -6.41 0.62 2.05
C LEU A 198 -5.83 0.02 0.75
N ALA A 199 -4.71 0.55 0.25
CA ALA A 199 -4.00 0.02 -0.92
C ALA A 199 -3.72 -1.49 -0.81
N SER A 200 -3.45 -1.97 0.41
CA SER A 200 -3.25 -3.40 0.69
C SER A 200 -4.48 -4.25 0.39
N GLU A 201 -5.70 -3.74 0.59
CA GLU A 201 -6.94 -4.47 0.31
C GLU A 201 -7.16 -4.63 -1.20
N PHE A 202 -6.93 -3.56 -1.97
CA PHE A 202 -6.97 -3.62 -3.43
C PHE A 202 -5.97 -4.62 -3.99
N ALA A 203 -4.73 -4.58 -3.52
CA ALA A 203 -3.68 -5.52 -3.94
C ALA A 203 -4.06 -6.97 -3.57
N HIS A 204 -4.57 -7.22 -2.37
CA HIS A 204 -4.99 -8.56 -1.94
C HIS A 204 -6.14 -9.11 -2.79
N GLN A 205 -7.16 -8.30 -3.10
CA GLN A 205 -8.29 -8.74 -3.94
C GLN A 205 -7.84 -9.06 -5.36
N PHE A 206 -6.99 -8.23 -5.96
CA PHE A 206 -6.40 -8.48 -7.27
C PHE A 206 -5.59 -9.79 -7.28
N ILE A 207 -4.69 -9.97 -6.32
CA ILE A 207 -3.83 -11.15 -6.20
C ILE A 207 -4.66 -12.41 -5.98
N GLY A 208 -5.67 -12.32 -5.12
CA GLY A 208 -6.61 -13.43 -4.86
C GLY A 208 -7.35 -13.85 -6.12
N ALA A 209 -7.86 -12.88 -6.88
CA ALA A 209 -8.55 -13.11 -8.15
C ALA A 209 -7.63 -13.70 -9.23
N ALA A 210 -6.41 -13.17 -9.38
CA ALA A 210 -5.42 -13.71 -10.31
C ALA A 210 -5.05 -15.17 -9.97
N ARG A 211 -4.79 -15.46 -8.68
CA ARG A 211 -4.47 -16.82 -8.22
C ARG A 211 -5.64 -17.79 -8.38
N ALA A 212 -6.89 -17.32 -8.25
CA ALA A 212 -8.09 -18.13 -8.50
C ALA A 212 -8.18 -18.54 -9.96
N LEU A 213 -7.68 -17.72 -10.88
CA LEU A 213 -7.53 -18.03 -12.31
C LEU A 213 -6.22 -18.75 -12.66
N ASN A 214 -5.50 -19.27 -11.64
CA ASN A 214 -4.22 -19.96 -11.81
C ASN A 214 -3.09 -19.10 -12.39
N ILE A 215 -3.19 -17.77 -12.28
CA ILE A 215 -2.16 -16.80 -12.68
C ILE A 215 -1.27 -16.52 -11.46
N PRO A 216 0.08 -16.69 -11.56
CA PRO A 216 0.96 -16.31 -10.48
C PRO A 216 0.88 -14.80 -10.23
N ALA A 217 0.67 -14.40 -8.97
CA ALA A 217 0.63 -13.00 -8.59
C ALA A 217 1.27 -12.81 -7.21
N ARG A 218 2.01 -11.72 -7.03
CA ARG A 218 2.72 -11.38 -5.79
C ARG A 218 2.36 -10.00 -5.29
N TYR A 219 2.36 -9.86 -3.98
CA TYR A 219 2.16 -8.61 -3.29
C TYR A 219 3.46 -7.83 -3.23
N VAL A 220 3.39 -6.54 -3.41
CA VAL A 220 4.53 -5.64 -3.32
C VAL A 220 4.24 -4.56 -2.29
N THR A 221 5.19 -4.37 -1.38
CA THR A 221 5.27 -3.20 -0.50
C THR A 221 6.33 -2.26 -1.03
N GLY A 222 6.03 -0.97 -1.07
CA GLY A 222 6.98 0.04 -1.55
C GLY A 222 6.64 1.45 -1.11
N TYR A 223 7.31 2.40 -1.73
CA TYR A 223 7.08 3.82 -1.53
C TYR A 223 6.41 4.39 -2.78
N LEU A 224 5.51 5.32 -2.59
CA LEU A 224 4.89 6.07 -3.67
C LEU A 224 5.28 7.54 -3.49
N ALA A 225 5.98 8.08 -4.48
CA ALA A 225 6.29 9.50 -4.51
C ALA A 225 5.03 10.29 -4.90
N ASP A 226 4.77 11.33 -4.16
CA ASP A 226 3.71 12.29 -4.44
C ASP A 226 4.36 13.65 -4.69
N ASP A 227 3.95 14.31 -5.76
CA ASP A 227 4.46 15.64 -6.12
C ASP A 227 4.12 16.70 -5.07
N GLU A 228 3.06 16.47 -4.29
CA GLU A 228 2.62 17.34 -3.19
C GLU A 228 3.24 16.95 -1.82
N GLY A 229 4.02 15.86 -1.76
CA GLY A 229 4.66 15.39 -0.53
C GLY A 229 3.71 14.83 0.53
N GLY A 230 2.49 14.46 0.12
CA GLY A 230 1.41 14.00 0.99
C GLY A 230 1.48 12.54 1.43
N SER A 231 2.41 11.75 0.92
CA SER A 231 2.51 10.34 1.28
C SER A 231 3.00 10.18 2.73
N THR A 232 2.19 9.54 3.57
CA THR A 232 2.46 9.36 5.01
C THR A 232 2.69 7.90 5.41
N ALA A 233 2.58 6.98 4.46
CA ALA A 233 2.68 5.53 4.69
C ALA A 233 3.21 4.79 3.47
N LEU A 234 3.66 3.57 3.69
CA LEU A 234 4.00 2.66 2.60
C LEU A 234 2.77 2.37 1.74
N HIS A 235 3.03 2.27 0.45
CA HIS A 235 2.05 1.89 -0.56
C HIS A 235 2.14 0.40 -0.90
N ALA A 236 1.07 -0.13 -1.48
CA ALA A 236 0.99 -1.53 -1.87
C ALA A 236 0.36 -1.69 -3.26
N TRP A 237 0.92 -2.62 -4.03
CA TRP A 237 0.37 -3.01 -5.33
C TRP A 237 0.60 -4.49 -5.60
N ALA A 238 0.19 -4.96 -6.75
CA ALA A 238 0.36 -6.33 -7.19
C ALA A 238 1.32 -6.43 -8.38
N GLU A 239 2.00 -7.55 -8.49
CA GLU A 239 2.68 -7.97 -9.72
C GLU A 239 2.14 -9.32 -10.14
N ALA A 240 1.74 -9.48 -11.42
CA ALA A 240 1.23 -10.72 -11.98
C ALA A 240 2.11 -11.20 -13.13
N PHE A 241 2.18 -12.52 -13.32
CA PHE A 241 3.08 -13.13 -14.30
C PHE A 241 2.35 -13.47 -15.60
N ASP A 242 2.82 -12.89 -16.69
CA ASP A 242 2.44 -13.26 -18.05
C ASP A 242 3.52 -14.16 -18.68
N ASP A 243 3.10 -15.20 -19.41
CA ASP A 243 4.03 -16.18 -19.97
C ASP A 243 4.94 -15.59 -21.08
N ARG A 244 4.55 -14.49 -21.70
CA ARG A 244 5.33 -13.80 -22.74
C ARG A 244 6.12 -12.62 -22.20
N LEU A 245 5.47 -11.77 -21.38
CA LEU A 245 6.03 -10.53 -20.89
C LEU A 245 6.78 -10.67 -19.55
N GLY A 246 6.60 -11.80 -18.82
CA GLY A 246 7.15 -11.94 -17.48
C GLY A 246 6.28 -11.24 -16.42
N TRP A 247 6.90 -10.67 -15.40
CA TRP A 247 6.21 -9.94 -14.35
C TRP A 247 5.73 -8.57 -14.84
N ILE A 248 4.50 -8.22 -14.49
CA ILE A 248 3.86 -6.95 -14.80
C ILE A 248 3.22 -6.43 -13.52
N GLY A 249 3.47 -5.16 -13.19
CA GLY A 249 2.87 -4.47 -12.07
C GLY A 249 1.47 -3.96 -12.38
N PHE A 250 0.60 -4.00 -11.38
CA PHE A 250 -0.77 -3.49 -11.39
C PHE A 250 -1.04 -2.81 -10.06
N ASP A 251 -1.41 -1.56 -10.09
CA ASP A 251 -1.89 -0.84 -8.91
C ASP A 251 -3.41 -0.69 -8.99
N PRO A 252 -4.16 -1.61 -8.37
CA PRO A 252 -5.61 -1.59 -8.47
C PRO A 252 -6.26 -0.47 -7.66
N MET A 253 -5.56 0.15 -6.70
CA MET A 253 -6.07 1.33 -5.99
C MET A 253 -6.03 2.56 -6.90
N LEU A 254 -4.93 2.78 -7.61
CA LEU A 254 -4.74 3.91 -8.51
C LEU A 254 -5.25 3.63 -9.93
N GLN A 255 -5.70 2.41 -10.23
CA GLN A 255 -6.19 1.96 -11.54
C GLN A 255 -5.18 2.16 -12.67
N LEU A 256 -3.89 1.94 -12.38
CA LEU A 256 -2.79 2.08 -13.35
C LEU A 256 -1.72 1.02 -13.14
N CYS A 257 -0.84 0.87 -14.11
CA CYS A 257 0.41 0.14 -13.92
C CYS A 257 1.44 1.05 -13.21
N PRO A 258 2.27 0.50 -12.30
CA PRO A 258 3.29 1.29 -11.62
C PRO A 258 4.15 2.10 -12.58
N THR A 259 4.34 3.37 -12.23
CA THR A 259 5.11 4.39 -12.95
C THR A 259 6.46 4.64 -12.27
N GLU A 260 7.19 5.65 -12.70
CA GLU A 260 8.41 6.10 -12.03
C GLU A 260 8.18 6.67 -10.61
N GLN A 261 6.94 6.89 -10.19
CA GLN A 261 6.62 7.29 -8.81
C GLN A 261 6.69 6.13 -7.81
N HIS A 262 6.69 4.88 -8.29
CA HIS A 262 6.68 3.68 -7.46
C HIS A 262 8.10 3.19 -7.20
N VAL A 263 8.51 3.12 -5.93
CA VAL A 263 9.76 2.50 -5.50
C VAL A 263 9.45 1.17 -4.81
N ARG A 264 9.84 0.08 -5.45
CA ARG A 264 9.63 -1.28 -4.95
C ARG A 264 10.58 -1.59 -3.80
N LEU A 265 10.05 -1.96 -2.64
CA LEU A 265 10.83 -2.32 -1.46
C LEU A 265 10.95 -3.84 -1.29
N ALA A 266 9.81 -4.53 -1.19
CA ALA A 266 9.77 -5.97 -0.98
C ALA A 266 8.58 -6.61 -1.70
N ALA A 267 8.71 -7.88 -2.08
CA ALA A 267 7.62 -8.66 -2.65
C ALA A 267 7.37 -9.96 -1.86
N GLY A 268 6.13 -10.45 -1.88
CA GLY A 268 5.77 -11.66 -1.13
C GLY A 268 4.40 -12.21 -1.51
N LEU A 269 3.84 -13.07 -0.66
CA LEU A 269 2.52 -13.64 -0.89
C LEU A 269 1.39 -12.68 -0.53
N ASP A 270 1.60 -11.81 0.46
CA ASP A 270 0.64 -10.88 1.04
C ASP A 270 1.34 -9.80 1.87
N ALA A 271 0.59 -8.88 2.46
CA ALA A 271 1.12 -7.83 3.32
C ALA A 271 1.91 -8.36 4.51
N HIS A 272 1.50 -9.51 5.07
CA HIS A 272 2.20 -10.11 6.22
C HIS A 272 3.62 -10.57 5.85
N THR A 273 3.81 -11.13 4.65
CA THR A 273 5.11 -11.63 4.18
C THR A 273 6.06 -10.52 3.73
N THR A 274 5.54 -9.31 3.47
CA THR A 274 6.32 -8.13 3.05
C THR A 274 6.41 -7.04 4.11
N GLN A 275 6.00 -7.34 5.34
CA GLN A 275 6.02 -6.37 6.44
C GLN A 275 7.45 -5.85 6.68
N PRO A 276 7.69 -4.54 6.62
CA PRO A 276 9.03 -3.96 6.66
C PRO A 276 9.82 -4.24 7.94
N LEU A 277 9.12 -4.27 9.07
CA LEU A 277 9.68 -4.54 10.38
C LEU A 277 8.77 -5.51 11.14
N ARG A 278 9.32 -6.64 11.54
CA ARG A 278 8.65 -7.62 12.42
C ARG A 278 9.55 -7.88 13.62
N ALA A 279 8.95 -8.03 14.79
CA ALA A 279 9.68 -8.30 16.01
C ALA A 279 9.01 -9.38 16.87
N VAL A 280 9.81 -10.09 17.64
CA VAL A 280 9.36 -11.06 18.64
C VAL A 280 10.21 -10.88 19.89
N PRO A 281 9.58 -10.48 21.02
CA PRO A 281 8.20 -10.04 21.17
C PRO A 281 7.94 -8.68 20.50
N LEU A 282 6.72 -8.44 20.02
CA LEU A 282 6.37 -7.22 19.29
C LEU A 282 6.14 -6.01 20.22
N GLY A 283 5.75 -6.24 21.47
CA GLY A 283 5.36 -5.15 22.39
C GLY A 283 4.12 -4.40 21.91
N ASP A 284 4.16 -3.07 21.97
CA ASP A 284 3.04 -2.20 21.60
C ASP A 284 2.82 -2.06 20.08
N GLY A 285 3.61 -2.79 19.29
CA GLY A 285 3.56 -2.73 17.83
C GLY A 285 4.64 -1.84 17.22
N VAL A 286 4.56 -1.71 15.89
CA VAL A 286 5.46 -0.84 15.13
C VAL A 286 4.80 0.53 14.96
N ARG A 287 5.51 1.60 15.32
CA ARG A 287 5.05 2.98 15.13
C ARG A 287 5.87 3.66 14.03
N VAL A 288 5.22 4.49 13.23
CA VAL A 288 5.88 5.38 12.27
C VAL A 288 6.19 6.69 12.97
N LEU A 289 7.47 7.05 13.08
CA LEU A 289 7.93 8.29 13.69
C LEU A 289 8.16 9.42 12.68
N GLY A 290 8.40 9.06 11.42
CA GLY A 290 8.61 10.01 10.33
C GLY A 290 8.57 9.28 9.00
N PHE A 291 8.00 9.95 8.00
CA PHE A 291 7.87 9.41 6.65
C PHE A 291 7.92 10.56 5.64
N SER A 292 8.78 10.45 4.65
CA SER A 292 8.85 11.40 3.54
C SER A 292 9.33 10.68 2.28
N VAL A 293 8.62 10.89 1.19
CA VAL A 293 8.96 10.36 -0.14
C VAL A 293 8.73 11.49 -1.13
N ALA A 294 9.79 12.02 -1.70
CA ALA A 294 9.71 13.20 -2.55
C ALA A 294 10.72 13.14 -3.72
N PRO A 295 10.47 13.87 -4.81
CA PRO A 295 11.46 14.06 -5.85
C PRO A 295 12.78 14.59 -5.27
N ALA A 296 13.90 13.93 -5.63
CA ALA A 296 15.24 14.40 -5.26
C ALA A 296 15.73 15.41 -6.31
N THR A 297 16.22 16.54 -5.84
CA THR A 297 16.84 17.59 -6.68
C THR A 297 18.22 17.18 -7.19
#